data_783ab4ebe611f9006d4e01a9e910220a
#
_entry.id   783ab4ebe611f9006d4e01a9e910220a
#
_cell.length_a   1.000
_cell.length_b   1.000
_cell.length_c   1.000
_cell.angle_alpha   90.00
_cell.angle_beta   90.00
_cell.angle_gamma   90.00
#
_symmetry.space_group_name_H-M   'P 1'
#
loop_
_entity.id
_entity.type
_entity.pdbx_description
1 polymer ?
#
loop_
_entity_poly.entity_id
_entity_poly.type
_entity_poly.pdbx_seq_one_letter_code
_entity_poly.pdbx_strand_id
1 'polypeptide(L)'
;MARCLYNSTIREFLQLSPETLLGRFVNNYHGAALTTTNEAWNNEIRIMQEVLQPWMDEDGQVIFEYDIPRLGKRIDVVLLLRGLIFCLEFKVGE
;
A
#
# COMPACT_ATOMS: atom_id res chain seq x y z
N MET A 1 2.94 -3.20 17.86
CA MET A 1 1.76 -3.13 17.02
C MET A 1 2.09 -2.47 15.68
N ALA A 2 1.80 -3.16 14.61
CA ALA A 2 2.05 -2.62 13.30
C ALA A 2 1.04 -1.52 12.99
N ARG A 3 1.52 -0.45 12.37
CA ARG A 3 0.66 0.65 11.98
C ARG A 3 0.78 0.83 10.48
N CYS A 4 -0.31 0.63 9.81
CA CYS A 4 -0.36 0.79 8.37
C CYS A 4 -1.78 1.17 7.97
N LEU A 5 -1.92 1.69 6.76
CA LEU A 5 -3.23 2.03 6.26
C LEU A 5 -3.95 0.83 5.68
N TYR A 6 -3.21 -0.14 5.18
CA TYR A 6 -3.82 -1.31 4.57
C TYR A 6 -2.79 -2.43 4.49
N ASN A 7 -3.24 -3.64 4.73
CA ASN A 7 -2.41 -4.82 4.47
C ASN A 7 -3.31 -5.99 4.10
N SER A 8 -2.81 -6.84 3.22
CA SER A 8 -3.53 -8.04 2.82
C SER A 8 -2.57 -8.94 2.05
N THR A 9 -3.06 -10.13 1.69
CA THR A 9 -2.34 -10.95 0.74
C THR A 9 -2.35 -10.27 -0.63
N ILE A 10 -1.38 -10.64 -1.46
CA ILE A 10 -1.32 -10.12 -2.82
C ILE A 10 -2.62 -10.46 -3.56
N ARG A 11 -3.10 -11.70 -3.40
CA ARG A 11 -4.31 -12.13 -4.08
C ARG A 11 -5.52 -11.27 -3.71
N GLU A 12 -5.70 -11.04 -2.42
CA GLU A 12 -6.82 -10.23 -1.95
C GLU A 12 -6.74 -8.81 -2.47
N PHE A 13 -5.53 -8.25 -2.45
CA PHE A 13 -5.30 -6.90 -2.94
C PHE A 13 -5.68 -6.77 -4.41
N LEU A 14 -5.37 -7.80 -5.21
CA LEU A 14 -5.66 -7.75 -6.63
C LEU A 14 -7.14 -8.00 -6.96
N GLN A 15 -7.88 -8.57 -6.01
CA GLN A 15 -9.30 -8.85 -6.22
C GLN A 15 -10.20 -7.65 -5.93
N LEU A 16 -9.69 -6.66 -5.21
CA LEU A 16 -10.47 -5.49 -4.84
C LEU A 16 -10.25 -4.37 -5.86
N SER A 17 -11.30 -3.58 -6.10
CA SER A 17 -11.18 -2.45 -7.01
C SER A 17 -10.35 -1.35 -6.37
N PRO A 18 -9.69 -0.50 -7.18
CA PRO A 18 -8.97 0.64 -6.63
C PRO A 18 -9.85 1.54 -5.77
N GLU A 19 -11.10 1.69 -6.15
CA GLU A 19 -12.03 2.54 -5.39
C GLU A 19 -12.30 1.96 -4.01
N THR A 20 -12.48 0.65 -3.92
CA THR A 20 -12.70 -0.01 -2.64
C THR A 20 -11.47 0.10 -1.77
N LEU A 21 -10.29 -0.10 -2.35
CA LEU A 21 -9.04 -0.01 -1.62
C LEU A 21 -8.82 1.41 -1.10
N LEU A 22 -9.05 2.41 -1.93
CA LEU A 22 -8.91 3.80 -1.51
C LEU A 22 -9.84 4.11 -0.35
N GLY A 23 -11.06 3.59 -0.40
CA GLY A 23 -12.01 3.79 0.70
C GLY A 23 -11.48 3.22 2.00
N ARG A 24 -10.82 2.08 1.95
CA ARG A 24 -10.24 1.48 3.14
C ARG A 24 -9.07 2.29 3.67
N PHE A 25 -8.24 2.83 2.78
CA PHE A 25 -7.15 3.73 3.19
C PHE A 25 -7.71 4.93 3.93
N VAL A 26 -8.73 5.57 3.35
CA VAL A 26 -9.32 6.76 3.94
C VAL A 26 -9.95 6.44 5.30
N ASN A 27 -10.64 5.30 5.39
CA ASN A 27 -11.25 4.88 6.64
C ASN A 27 -10.23 4.64 7.75
N ASN A 28 -9.06 4.15 7.38
CA ASN A 28 -8.03 3.82 8.36
C ASN A 28 -7.10 4.99 8.69
N TYR A 29 -7.23 6.08 7.96
CA TYR A 29 -6.37 7.23 8.18
C TYR A 29 -6.91 8.09 9.31
N HIS A 30 -6.09 8.33 10.31
CA HIS A 30 -6.47 9.16 11.45
C HIS A 30 -5.98 10.58 11.22
N GLY A 31 -6.82 11.38 10.60
CA GLY A 31 -6.49 12.75 10.30
C GLY A 31 -7.26 13.20 9.07
N ALA A 32 -7.10 14.46 8.70
CA ALA A 32 -7.77 15.00 7.53
C ALA A 32 -6.94 14.66 6.30
N ALA A 33 -7.47 13.79 5.45
CA ALA A 33 -6.79 13.46 4.21
C ALA A 33 -7.05 14.54 3.17
N LEU A 34 -5.97 15.08 2.61
CA LEU A 34 -6.07 16.09 1.57
C LEU A 34 -6.37 15.41 0.23
N THR A 35 -6.94 16.17 -0.69
CA THR A 35 -7.22 15.67 -2.03
C THR A 35 -5.96 15.11 -2.69
N THR A 36 -4.85 15.83 -2.54
CA THR A 36 -3.58 15.40 -3.12
C THR A 36 -3.11 14.07 -2.54
N THR A 37 -3.36 13.86 -1.23
CA THR A 37 -3.01 12.59 -0.60
C THR A 37 -3.84 11.46 -1.18
N ASN A 38 -5.14 11.67 -1.38
CA ASN A 38 -6.01 10.66 -1.96
C ASN A 38 -5.58 10.33 -3.38
N GLU A 39 -5.19 11.33 -4.15
CA GLU A 39 -4.72 11.10 -5.51
C GLU A 39 -3.44 10.28 -5.51
N ALA A 40 -2.52 10.59 -4.60
CA ALA A 40 -1.28 9.84 -4.48
C ALA A 40 -1.56 8.38 -4.13
N TRP A 41 -2.44 8.15 -3.17
CA TRP A 41 -2.81 6.79 -2.77
C TRP A 41 -3.46 6.04 -3.93
N ASN A 42 -4.34 6.69 -4.66
CA ASN A 42 -5.01 6.07 -5.79
C ASN A 42 -3.99 5.64 -6.85
N ASN A 43 -3.00 6.48 -7.12
CA ASN A 43 -1.94 6.16 -8.07
C ASN A 43 -1.10 4.98 -7.58
N GLU A 44 -0.74 4.97 -6.29
CA GLU A 44 0.04 3.88 -5.73
C GLU A 44 -0.72 2.55 -5.84
N ILE A 45 -2.01 2.57 -5.53
CA ILE A 45 -2.84 1.38 -5.61
C ILE A 45 -2.84 0.84 -7.03
N ARG A 46 -3.09 1.70 -8.02
CA ARG A 46 -3.18 1.28 -9.41
C ARG A 46 -1.85 0.76 -9.93
N ILE A 47 -0.77 1.43 -9.61
CA ILE A 47 0.57 0.99 -10.02
C ILE A 47 0.88 -0.37 -9.41
N MET A 48 0.62 -0.54 -8.11
CA MET A 48 0.92 -1.79 -7.44
C MET A 48 0.05 -2.93 -7.96
N GLN A 49 -1.22 -2.67 -8.29
CA GLN A 49 -2.05 -3.72 -8.85
C GLN A 49 -1.52 -4.19 -10.20
N GLU A 50 -1.05 -3.24 -11.01
CA GLU A 50 -0.47 -3.60 -12.31
C GLU A 50 0.83 -4.39 -12.15
N VAL A 51 1.70 -3.92 -11.27
CA VAL A 51 3.00 -4.57 -11.04
C VAL A 51 2.83 -5.97 -10.46
N LEU A 52 1.85 -6.17 -9.59
CA LEU A 52 1.71 -7.42 -8.86
C LEU A 52 0.88 -8.47 -9.59
N GLN A 53 0.25 -8.12 -10.73
CA GLN A 53 -0.56 -9.09 -11.47
C GLN A 53 0.15 -10.41 -11.74
N PRO A 54 1.41 -10.42 -12.21
CA PRO A 54 2.10 -11.69 -12.46
C PRO A 54 2.33 -12.53 -11.21
N TRP A 55 2.18 -11.93 -10.03
CA TRP A 55 2.47 -12.60 -8.75
C TRP A 55 1.21 -13.00 -8.00
N MET A 56 0.06 -12.98 -8.68
CA MET A 56 -1.23 -13.24 -8.03
C MET A 56 -1.26 -14.58 -7.31
N ASP A 57 -0.60 -15.59 -7.84
CA ASP A 57 -0.64 -16.92 -7.26
C ASP A 57 0.47 -17.18 -6.24
N GLU A 58 1.31 -16.18 -5.99
CA GLU A 58 2.38 -16.32 -5.01
C GLU A 58 1.87 -16.01 -3.61
N ASP A 59 2.40 -16.73 -2.63
CA ASP A 59 2.16 -16.39 -1.23
C ASP A 59 2.95 -15.14 -0.90
N GLY A 60 2.26 -14.08 -0.53
CA GLY A 60 2.93 -12.85 -0.20
C GLY A 60 1.95 -11.87 0.39
N GLN A 61 2.49 -10.77 0.91
CA GLN A 61 1.68 -9.74 1.52
C GLN A 61 2.13 -8.37 1.05
N VAL A 62 1.17 -7.46 0.95
CA VAL A 62 1.44 -6.07 0.61
C VAL A 62 0.92 -5.21 1.74
N ILE A 63 1.74 -4.24 2.15
CA ILE A 63 1.44 -3.35 3.26
C ILE A 63 1.65 -1.92 2.78
N PHE A 64 0.63 -1.07 2.97
CA PHE A 64 0.70 0.33 2.51
C PHE A 64 0.83 1.27 3.71
N GLU A 65 1.70 2.25 3.56
CA GLU A 65 1.91 3.31 4.54
C GLU A 65 2.26 2.72 5.90
N TYR A 66 3.34 1.97 5.91
CA TYR A 66 3.82 1.32 7.13
C TYR A 66 4.58 2.33 7.97
N ASP A 67 4.12 2.52 9.18
CA ASP A 67 4.68 3.51 10.10
C ASP A 67 5.72 2.87 11.00
N ILE A 68 6.91 3.45 11.04
CA ILE A 68 7.97 3.01 11.93
C ILE A 68 8.07 4.02 13.06
N PRO A 69 7.40 3.77 14.20
CA PRO A 69 7.24 4.81 15.22
C PRO A 69 8.57 5.32 15.77
N ARG A 70 9.52 4.43 15.98
CA ARG A 70 10.78 4.82 16.59
C ARG A 70 11.63 5.73 15.72
N LEU A 71 11.47 5.59 14.40
CA LEU A 71 12.24 6.39 13.45
C LEU A 71 11.48 7.60 12.96
N GLY A 72 10.20 7.70 13.29
CA GLY A 72 9.37 8.78 12.76
C GLY A 72 9.28 8.75 11.25
N LYS A 73 9.40 7.57 10.65
CA LYS A 73 9.39 7.40 9.21
C LYS A 73 8.27 6.49 8.78
N ARG A 74 7.88 6.64 7.53
CA ARG A 74 6.84 5.83 6.93
C ARG A 74 7.35 5.28 5.61
N ILE A 75 7.06 4.01 5.38
CA ILE A 75 7.42 3.34 4.13
C ILE A 75 6.15 3.24 3.29
N ASP A 76 6.20 3.74 2.06
CA ASP A 76 5.01 3.79 1.22
C ASP A 76 4.42 2.41 0.99
N VAL A 77 5.24 1.44 0.59
CA VAL A 77 4.78 0.08 0.38
C VAL A 77 5.85 -0.89 0.87
N VAL A 78 5.42 -1.87 1.65
CA VAL A 78 6.27 -3.00 2.04
C VAL A 78 5.67 -4.24 1.37
N LEU A 79 6.50 -4.96 0.65
CA LEU A 79 6.08 -6.17 -0.04
C LEU A 79 6.86 -7.35 0.49
N LEU A 80 6.15 -8.38 0.96
CA LEU A 80 6.74 -9.62 1.43
C LEU A 80 6.47 -10.67 0.39
N LEU A 81 7.52 -11.19 -0.25
CA LEU A 81 7.38 -12.11 -1.36
C LEU A 81 8.57 -13.04 -1.41
N ARG A 82 8.30 -14.33 -1.42
CA ARG A 82 9.33 -15.37 -1.56
C ARG A 82 10.43 -15.25 -0.50
N GLY A 83 10.05 -14.89 0.72
CA GLY A 83 11.01 -14.75 1.81
C GLY A 83 11.82 -13.48 1.78
N LEU A 84 11.52 -12.58 0.86
CA LEU A 84 12.22 -11.31 0.72
C LEU A 84 11.31 -10.17 1.14
N ILE A 85 11.93 -9.09 1.62
CA ILE A 85 11.20 -7.89 2.01
C ILE A 85 11.63 -6.77 1.07
N PHE A 86 10.65 -6.20 0.38
CA PHE A 86 10.89 -5.07 -0.51
C PHE A 86 10.25 -3.83 0.09
N CYS A 87 11.03 -2.76 0.21
CA CYS A 87 10.53 -1.47 0.68
C CYS A 87 10.51 -0.53 -0.51
N LEU A 88 9.34 -0.06 -0.88
CA LEU A 88 9.16 0.73 -2.08
C LEU A 88 8.71 2.13 -1.71
N GLU A 89 9.26 3.11 -2.41
CA GLU A 89 8.85 4.48 -2.25
C GLU A 89 8.43 5.06 -3.59
N PHE A 90 7.40 5.87 -3.56
CA PHE A 90 6.88 6.50 -4.78
C PHE A 90 7.30 7.95 -4.82
N LYS A 91 7.87 8.37 -5.94
CA LYS A 91 8.26 9.75 -6.16
C LYS A 91 7.30 10.37 -7.15
N VAL A 92 6.74 11.50 -6.79
CA VAL A 92 5.76 12.21 -7.62
C VAL A 92 6.27 13.59 -7.93
N GLY A 93 6.00 14.04 -9.16
CA GLY A 93 6.32 15.40 -9.54
C GLY A 93 7.77 15.65 -9.92
N GLU A 94 8.48 14.62 -10.29
CA GLU A 94 9.88 14.75 -10.74
C GLU A 94 9.97 15.17 -12.17
#